data_1f275d0e8ebf5e262e37eefd7deb89d5
#
_entry.id   1f275d0e8ebf5e262e37eefd7deb89d5
#
_cell.length_a   1.000
_cell.length_b   1.000
_cell.length_c   1.000
_cell.angle_alpha   90.00
_cell.angle_beta   90.00
_cell.angle_gamma   90.00
#
_symmetry.space_group_name_H-M   'P 1'
#
loop_
_entity.id
_entity.type
_entity.pdbx_description
1 polymer ?
#
loop_
_entity_poly.entity_id
_entity_poly.type
_entity_poly.pdbx_seq_one_letter_code
_entity_poly.pdbx_strand_id
1 'polypeptide(L)'
;MRIVIIGCGKVGRTLVEYLSSEGHDVVVVDTNAAVLSAVSNEQDVITVCGNGAAYVVQREAGVQHADLVIAVSPSDELNILCCLVARKVGDAKTIARVRNPDYSAQLVLLRDELGLSMTVNPEHAAASEIARMLRFPSALRVEPFARNRAELVEYVIPADSALCGMTLGRLAPSLSVHLLVCAVQRGEQVLIPNGDFILQAGDHIHVTTPPAELAVFFKKLGVYQNRVKAAMIVGGGRIAFY
;
A
#
# COMPACT_ATOMS: atom_id res chain seq x y z
N MET A 1 -13.21 -7.61 14.13
CA MET A 1 -11.94 -7.49 14.88
C MET A 1 -12.04 -6.30 15.82
N ARG A 2 -11.40 -6.39 16.98
CA ARG A 2 -11.24 -5.23 17.86
C ARG A 2 -9.92 -4.53 17.58
N ILE A 3 -9.98 -3.26 17.18
CA ILE A 3 -8.83 -2.48 16.71
C ILE A 3 -8.69 -1.22 17.57
N VAL A 4 -7.49 -0.98 18.12
CA VAL A 4 -7.19 0.24 18.87
C VAL A 4 -6.28 1.13 18.00
N ILE A 5 -6.73 2.36 17.72
CA ILE A 5 -5.98 3.36 16.95
C ILE A 5 -5.46 4.44 17.90
N ILE A 6 -4.15 4.60 17.97
CA ILE A 6 -3.48 5.61 18.81
C ILE A 6 -3.02 6.76 17.91
N GLY A 7 -3.63 7.92 18.10
CA GLY A 7 -3.45 9.12 17.27
C GLY A 7 -4.61 9.32 16.28
N CYS A 8 -5.35 10.40 16.46
CA CYS A 8 -6.53 10.77 15.66
C CYS A 8 -6.30 11.98 14.75
N GLY A 9 -5.08 12.09 14.19
CA GLY A 9 -4.76 13.04 13.13
C GLY A 9 -5.38 12.62 11.78
N LYS A 10 -4.92 13.21 10.66
CA LYS A 10 -5.46 12.90 9.32
C LYS A 10 -5.47 11.39 9.02
N VAL A 11 -4.33 10.71 9.22
CA VAL A 11 -4.21 9.26 8.97
C VAL A 11 -5.11 8.46 9.91
N GLY A 12 -5.13 8.81 11.21
CA GLY A 12 -5.96 8.12 12.18
C GLY A 12 -7.45 8.23 11.85
N ARG A 13 -7.95 9.42 11.49
CA ARG A 13 -9.35 9.62 11.08
C ARG A 13 -9.71 8.79 9.85
N THR A 14 -8.86 8.79 8.83
CA THR A 14 -9.09 7.98 7.63
C THR A 14 -9.15 6.47 7.98
N LEU A 15 -8.27 5.99 8.87
CA LEU A 15 -8.31 4.60 9.33
C LEU A 15 -9.60 4.29 10.11
N VAL A 16 -10.03 5.21 10.99
CA VAL A 16 -11.29 5.07 11.73
C VAL A 16 -12.46 4.92 10.77
N GLU A 17 -12.59 5.82 9.80
CA GLU A 17 -13.65 5.81 8.79
C GLU A 17 -13.72 4.48 8.03
N TYR A 18 -12.57 4.03 7.47
CA TYR A 18 -12.54 2.78 6.69
C TYR A 18 -12.79 1.55 7.55
N LEU A 19 -12.12 1.43 8.71
CA LEU A 19 -12.25 0.23 9.54
C LEU A 19 -13.61 0.12 10.23
N SER A 20 -14.21 1.25 10.60
CA SER A 20 -15.58 1.30 11.12
C SER A 20 -16.59 0.90 10.03
N SER A 21 -16.44 1.40 8.79
CA SER A 21 -17.31 1.03 7.67
C SER A 21 -17.22 -0.45 7.27
N GLU A 22 -16.10 -1.11 7.54
CA GLU A 22 -15.91 -2.56 7.36
C GLU A 22 -16.50 -3.40 8.53
N GLY A 23 -17.12 -2.76 9.51
CA GLY A 23 -17.78 -3.43 10.65
C GLY A 23 -16.81 -3.92 11.72
N HIS A 24 -15.67 -3.24 11.90
CA HIS A 24 -14.74 -3.52 12.99
C HIS A 24 -15.07 -2.71 14.25
N ASP A 25 -14.82 -3.28 15.42
CA ASP A 25 -14.92 -2.57 16.72
C ASP A 25 -13.69 -1.68 16.87
N VAL A 26 -13.86 -0.37 16.69
CA VAL A 26 -12.76 0.58 16.70
C VAL A 26 -12.76 1.38 17.99
N VAL A 27 -11.59 1.42 18.66
CA VAL A 27 -11.31 2.29 19.80
C VAL A 27 -10.25 3.30 19.40
N VAL A 28 -10.49 4.58 19.68
CA VAL A 28 -9.58 5.67 19.30
C VAL A 28 -8.99 6.32 20.54
N VAL A 29 -7.65 6.44 20.56
CA VAL A 29 -6.92 7.09 21.65
C VAL A 29 -6.22 8.35 21.11
N ASP A 30 -6.46 9.49 21.74
CA ASP A 30 -5.75 10.74 21.45
C ASP A 30 -5.67 11.60 22.71
N THR A 31 -4.72 12.51 22.76
CA THR A 31 -4.60 13.50 23.84
C THR A 31 -5.56 14.68 23.69
N ASN A 32 -6.10 14.89 22.50
CA ASN A 32 -6.98 15.99 22.16
C ASN A 32 -8.46 15.58 22.23
N ALA A 33 -9.13 15.95 23.32
CA ALA A 33 -10.54 15.66 23.54
C ALA A 33 -11.47 16.23 22.46
N ALA A 34 -11.15 17.39 21.89
CA ALA A 34 -11.99 17.99 20.84
C ALA A 34 -11.96 17.14 19.54
N VAL A 35 -10.80 16.58 19.20
CA VAL A 35 -10.64 15.68 18.06
C VAL A 35 -11.44 14.38 18.28
N LEU A 36 -11.38 13.83 19.48
CA LEU A 36 -12.12 12.62 19.86
C LEU A 36 -13.63 12.84 19.82
N SER A 37 -14.13 13.97 20.35
CA SER A 37 -15.54 14.33 20.28
C SER A 37 -16.05 14.49 18.85
N ALA A 38 -15.24 15.07 17.97
CA ALA A 38 -15.61 15.19 16.55
C ALA A 38 -15.77 13.81 15.89
N VAL A 39 -14.82 12.90 16.14
CA VAL A 39 -14.85 11.54 15.54
C VAL A 39 -16.01 10.71 16.09
N SER A 40 -16.29 10.76 17.40
CA SER A 40 -17.40 10.01 18.00
C SER A 40 -18.79 10.52 17.57
N ASN A 41 -18.88 11.76 17.08
CA ASN A 41 -20.12 12.27 16.50
C ASN A 41 -20.35 11.81 15.06
N GLU A 42 -19.27 11.47 14.34
CA GLU A 42 -19.31 11.08 12.93
C GLU A 42 -19.31 9.56 12.73
N GLN A 43 -18.72 8.83 13.68
CA GLN A 43 -18.48 7.39 13.58
C GLN A 43 -18.89 6.68 14.87
N ASP A 44 -19.39 5.45 14.74
CA ASP A 44 -19.71 4.59 15.89
C ASP A 44 -18.41 3.96 16.45
N VAL A 45 -17.72 4.71 17.29
CA VAL A 45 -16.43 4.31 17.87
C VAL A 45 -16.32 4.69 19.34
N ILE A 46 -15.55 3.93 20.08
CA ILE A 46 -15.21 4.25 21.48
C ILE A 46 -13.97 5.17 21.48
N THR A 47 -14.00 6.20 22.29
CA THR A 47 -12.88 7.14 22.42
C THR A 47 -12.30 7.15 23.84
N VAL A 48 -10.97 7.20 23.93
CA VAL A 48 -10.23 7.32 25.20
C VAL A 48 -9.27 8.51 25.10
N CYS A 49 -9.43 9.48 26.01
CA CYS A 49 -8.59 10.67 26.03
C CYS A 49 -7.37 10.43 26.92
N GLY A 50 -6.18 10.43 26.31
CA GLY A 50 -4.94 10.26 27.07
C GLY A 50 -3.71 9.99 26.22
N ASN A 51 -2.57 9.86 26.89
CA ASN A 51 -1.31 9.51 26.24
C ASN A 51 -1.30 8.02 25.90
N GLY A 52 -1.31 7.69 24.61
CA GLY A 52 -1.33 6.31 24.12
C GLY A 52 -0.12 5.45 24.51
N ALA A 53 0.99 6.04 24.98
CA ALA A 53 2.10 5.29 25.53
C ALA A 53 1.91 4.91 27.03
N ALA A 54 0.90 5.49 27.69
CA ALA A 54 0.64 5.19 29.09
C ALA A 54 -0.09 3.84 29.23
N TYR A 55 0.44 2.95 30.08
CA TYR A 55 -0.13 1.64 30.33
C TYR A 55 -1.61 1.69 30.77
N VAL A 56 -1.94 2.66 31.65
CA VAL A 56 -3.32 2.84 32.16
C VAL A 56 -4.28 3.19 31.03
N VAL A 57 -3.88 4.10 30.13
CA VAL A 57 -4.69 4.52 28.98
C VAL A 57 -4.90 3.36 28.00
N GLN A 58 -3.87 2.56 27.74
CA GLN A 58 -3.99 1.40 26.87
C GLN A 58 -4.91 0.32 27.48
N ARG A 59 -4.87 0.13 28.79
CA ARG A 59 -5.81 -0.76 29.47
C ARG A 59 -7.24 -0.25 29.42
N GLU A 60 -7.46 1.04 29.61
CA GLU A 60 -8.77 1.69 29.46
C GLU A 60 -9.32 1.53 28.03
N ALA A 61 -8.44 1.68 27.02
CA ALA A 61 -8.78 1.42 25.63
C ALA A 61 -9.02 -0.06 25.30
N GLY A 62 -8.80 -0.97 26.25
CA GLY A 62 -9.03 -2.40 26.09
C GLY A 62 -8.01 -3.11 25.21
N VAL A 63 -6.76 -2.63 25.17
CA VAL A 63 -5.66 -3.23 24.39
C VAL A 63 -5.41 -4.69 24.76
N GLN A 64 -5.66 -5.09 26.01
CA GLN A 64 -5.54 -6.50 26.44
C GLN A 64 -6.46 -7.48 25.70
N HIS A 65 -7.50 -6.97 25.03
CA HIS A 65 -8.46 -7.76 24.26
C HIS A 65 -8.49 -7.35 22.78
N ALA A 66 -7.56 -6.50 22.36
CA ALA A 66 -7.47 -6.05 20.98
C ALA A 66 -6.79 -7.10 20.08
N ASP A 67 -7.26 -7.24 18.85
CA ASP A 67 -6.61 -8.03 17.82
C ASP A 67 -5.45 -7.25 17.20
N LEU A 68 -5.60 -5.91 17.11
CA LEU A 68 -4.67 -5.02 16.42
C LEU A 68 -4.58 -3.67 17.13
N VAL A 69 -3.35 -3.17 17.28
CA VAL A 69 -3.05 -1.80 17.73
C VAL A 69 -2.29 -1.07 16.63
N ILE A 70 -2.80 0.11 16.24
CA ILE A 70 -2.20 0.94 15.19
C ILE A 70 -1.81 2.29 15.80
N ALA A 71 -0.51 2.59 15.85
CA ALA A 71 0.01 3.85 16.36
C ALA A 71 0.41 4.79 15.20
N VAL A 72 -0.31 5.92 15.08
CA VAL A 72 -0.18 6.88 13.96
C VAL A 72 -0.11 8.34 14.41
N SER A 73 0.43 8.56 15.62
CA SER A 73 0.68 9.90 16.14
C SER A 73 1.72 10.67 15.29
N PRO A 74 1.92 11.97 15.53
CA PRO A 74 2.94 12.74 14.81
C PRO A 74 4.39 12.34 15.12
N SER A 75 4.70 11.66 16.26
CA SER A 75 6.04 11.22 16.64
C SER A 75 6.26 9.75 16.35
N ASP A 76 7.34 9.44 15.64
CA ASP A 76 7.73 8.07 15.30
C ASP A 76 8.14 7.29 16.55
N GLU A 77 8.88 7.94 17.48
CA GLU A 77 9.32 7.37 18.76
C GLU A 77 8.12 7.01 19.63
N LEU A 78 7.13 7.90 19.69
CA LEU A 78 5.90 7.66 20.45
C LEU A 78 5.12 6.48 19.84
N ASN A 79 5.04 6.37 18.51
CA ASN A 79 4.37 5.27 17.83
C ASN A 79 5.03 3.92 18.15
N ILE A 80 6.37 3.87 18.14
CA ILE A 80 7.13 2.67 18.53
C ILE A 80 6.86 2.35 20.00
N LEU A 81 6.95 3.34 20.89
CA LEU A 81 6.70 3.13 22.33
C LEU A 81 5.27 2.64 22.59
N CYS A 82 4.27 3.22 21.94
CA CYS A 82 2.87 2.75 22.05
C CYS A 82 2.74 1.26 21.68
N CYS A 83 3.38 0.84 20.59
CA CYS A 83 3.36 -0.55 20.17
C CYS A 83 4.10 -1.49 21.13
N LEU A 84 5.23 -1.04 21.71
CA LEU A 84 5.96 -1.81 22.74
C LEU A 84 5.13 -2.01 23.99
N VAL A 85 4.45 -0.96 24.48
CA VAL A 85 3.55 -1.04 25.61
C VAL A 85 2.37 -1.98 25.30
N ALA A 86 1.76 -1.85 24.12
CA ALA A 86 0.66 -2.70 23.69
C ALA A 86 1.02 -4.18 23.73
N ARG A 87 2.21 -4.55 23.29
CA ARG A 87 2.75 -5.92 23.36
C ARG A 87 2.95 -6.43 24.78
N LYS A 88 3.11 -5.54 25.76
CA LYS A 88 3.21 -5.91 27.18
C LYS A 88 1.84 -5.94 27.88
N VAL A 89 0.87 -5.22 27.34
CA VAL A 89 -0.51 -5.20 27.83
C VAL A 89 -1.31 -6.42 27.37
N GLY A 90 -1.05 -6.89 26.13
CA GLY A 90 -1.78 -8.02 25.51
C GLY A 90 -1.01 -8.64 24.36
N ASP A 91 -1.68 -9.54 23.62
CA ASP A 91 -1.12 -10.27 22.48
C ASP A 91 -1.48 -9.64 21.13
N ALA A 92 -1.98 -8.40 21.12
CA ALA A 92 -2.37 -7.71 19.91
C ALA A 92 -1.22 -7.61 18.89
N LYS A 93 -1.53 -7.76 17.60
CA LYS A 93 -0.60 -7.36 16.55
C LYS A 93 -0.42 -5.84 16.60
N THR A 94 0.76 -5.35 16.23
CA THR A 94 1.08 -3.93 16.33
C THR A 94 1.57 -3.38 15.01
N ILE A 95 1.06 -2.19 14.65
CA ILE A 95 1.51 -1.43 13.47
C ILE A 95 1.96 -0.05 13.94
N ALA A 96 3.22 0.30 13.71
CA ALA A 96 3.75 1.62 14.00
C ALA A 96 3.97 2.42 12.72
N ARG A 97 3.47 3.66 12.69
CA ARG A 97 3.85 4.63 11.65
C ARG A 97 5.23 5.19 11.97
N VAL A 98 6.19 4.95 11.06
CA VAL A 98 7.57 5.43 11.19
C VAL A 98 8.00 6.05 9.88
N ARG A 99 8.29 7.35 9.88
CA ARG A 99 8.54 8.17 8.70
C ARG A 99 9.98 8.61 8.55
N ASN A 100 10.73 8.60 9.67
CA ASN A 100 12.13 9.02 9.65
C ASN A 100 12.98 7.98 8.93
N PRO A 101 13.71 8.36 7.86
CA PRO A 101 14.60 7.44 7.14
C PRO A 101 15.65 6.77 8.03
N ASP A 102 16.17 7.50 9.03
CA ASP A 102 17.18 6.96 9.96
C ASP A 102 16.66 5.77 10.76
N TYR A 103 15.36 5.78 11.10
CA TYR A 103 14.72 4.68 11.81
C TYR A 103 14.34 3.52 10.90
N SER A 104 13.98 3.80 9.65
CA SER A 104 13.51 2.77 8.72
C SER A 104 14.52 1.65 8.51
N ALA A 105 15.80 1.97 8.38
CA ALA A 105 16.86 0.97 8.23
C ALA A 105 17.09 0.16 9.52
N GLN A 106 17.02 0.81 10.68
CA GLN A 106 17.22 0.18 11.98
C GLN A 106 16.05 -0.74 12.36
N LEU A 107 14.82 -0.33 12.04
CA LEU A 107 13.62 -1.11 12.35
C LEU A 107 13.53 -2.43 11.61
N VAL A 108 14.15 -2.55 10.43
CA VAL A 108 14.27 -3.85 9.73
C VAL A 108 15.06 -4.86 10.57
N LEU A 109 16.09 -4.39 11.30
CA LEU A 109 16.92 -5.22 12.16
C LEU A 109 16.27 -5.46 13.53
N LEU A 110 15.61 -4.44 14.08
CA LEU A 110 15.09 -4.45 15.46
C LEU A 110 13.62 -4.86 15.57
N ARG A 111 12.92 -5.00 14.44
CA ARG A 111 11.47 -5.27 14.42
C ARG A 111 11.09 -6.48 15.26
N ASP A 112 11.81 -7.57 15.10
CA ASP A 112 11.50 -8.83 15.79
C ASP A 112 11.86 -8.75 17.28
N GLU A 113 12.94 -8.07 17.64
CA GLU A 113 13.34 -7.82 19.03
C GLU A 113 12.38 -6.87 19.75
N LEU A 114 11.91 -5.85 19.06
CA LEU A 114 10.92 -4.90 19.55
C LEU A 114 9.49 -5.48 19.55
N GLY A 115 9.28 -6.65 18.95
CA GLY A 115 7.97 -7.28 18.85
C GLY A 115 6.98 -6.50 17.99
N LEU A 116 7.45 -5.67 17.06
CA LEU A 116 6.60 -4.94 16.11
C LEU A 116 6.16 -5.89 15.00
N SER A 117 4.85 -6.00 14.78
CA SER A 117 4.32 -6.85 13.71
C SER A 117 4.57 -6.20 12.35
N MET A 118 4.41 -4.88 12.25
CA MET A 118 4.60 -4.12 11.02
C MET A 118 4.97 -2.67 11.30
N THR A 119 5.76 -2.07 10.40
CA THR A 119 5.97 -0.62 10.34
C THR A 119 5.50 -0.09 8.99
N VAL A 120 4.89 1.10 8.98
CA VAL A 120 4.40 1.75 7.77
C VAL A 120 4.99 3.15 7.64
N ASN A 121 5.38 3.50 6.41
CA ASN A 121 5.83 4.83 6.03
C ASN A 121 4.99 5.30 4.83
N PRO A 122 3.90 6.05 5.08
CA PRO A 122 3.01 6.51 4.01
C PRO A 122 3.71 7.43 3.00
N GLU A 123 4.65 8.24 3.46
CA GLU A 123 5.40 9.16 2.61
C GLU A 123 6.31 8.41 1.62
N HIS A 124 6.99 7.37 2.07
CA HIS A 124 7.78 6.49 1.21
C HIS A 124 6.89 5.71 0.24
N ALA A 125 5.75 5.20 0.70
CA ALA A 125 4.81 4.50 -0.16
C ALA A 125 4.28 5.41 -1.28
N ALA A 126 3.90 6.66 -0.95
CA ALA A 126 3.44 7.64 -1.93
C ALA A 126 4.55 8.00 -2.93
N ALA A 127 5.79 8.25 -2.46
CA ALA A 127 6.92 8.54 -3.34
C ALA A 127 7.22 7.38 -4.29
N SER A 128 7.19 6.14 -3.79
CA SER A 128 7.40 4.94 -4.59
C SER A 128 6.32 4.78 -5.67
N GLU A 129 5.07 5.10 -5.35
CA GLU A 129 3.96 5.05 -6.31
C GLU A 129 4.11 6.13 -7.40
N ILE A 130 4.45 7.35 -7.01
CA ILE A 130 4.74 8.44 -7.97
C ILE A 130 5.90 8.06 -8.90
N ALA A 131 7.00 7.53 -8.33
CA ALA A 131 8.15 7.09 -9.12
C ALA A 131 7.77 5.98 -10.12
N ARG A 132 6.86 5.07 -9.73
CA ARG A 132 6.36 4.00 -10.59
C ARG A 132 5.51 4.54 -11.74
N MET A 133 4.58 5.47 -11.45
CA MET A 133 3.79 6.14 -12.50
C MET A 133 4.69 6.87 -13.50
N LEU A 134 5.75 7.53 -13.04
CA LEU A 134 6.71 8.22 -13.93
C LEU A 134 7.54 7.25 -14.76
N ARG A 135 7.80 6.05 -14.23
CA ARG A 135 8.55 5.00 -14.95
C ARG A 135 7.74 4.38 -16.07
N PHE A 136 6.44 4.16 -15.83
CA PHE A 136 5.54 3.45 -16.75
C PHE A 136 4.26 4.27 -17.04
N PRO A 137 4.38 5.42 -17.75
CA PRO A 137 3.22 6.29 -17.99
C PRO A 137 2.12 5.65 -18.83
N SER A 138 2.44 4.59 -19.57
CA SER A 138 1.51 3.88 -20.46
C SER A 138 0.80 2.70 -19.79
N ALA A 139 1.22 2.30 -18.59
CA ALA A 139 0.51 1.29 -17.82
C ALA A 139 -0.65 1.93 -17.06
N LEU A 140 -1.82 1.30 -17.06
CA LEU A 140 -2.94 1.76 -16.24
C LEU A 140 -2.64 1.57 -14.76
N ARG A 141 -2.03 0.43 -14.44
CA ARG A 141 -1.71 0.04 -13.08
C ARG A 141 -0.46 -0.84 -13.05
N VAL A 142 0.42 -0.60 -12.09
CA VAL A 142 1.60 -1.43 -11.83
C VAL A 142 1.64 -1.78 -10.36
N GLU A 143 1.44 -3.03 -10.03
CA GLU A 143 1.46 -3.51 -8.65
C GLU A 143 2.66 -4.42 -8.41
N PRO A 144 3.55 -4.06 -7.47
CA PRO A 144 4.64 -4.94 -7.08
C PRO A 144 4.12 -6.06 -6.18
N PHE A 145 4.62 -7.27 -6.39
CA PHE A 145 4.40 -8.39 -5.49
C PHE A 145 5.67 -9.20 -5.26
N ALA A 146 5.58 -10.24 -4.42
CA ALA A 146 6.72 -11.06 -4.05
C ALA A 146 7.94 -10.23 -3.54
N ARG A 147 7.70 -9.19 -2.73
CA ARG A 147 8.73 -8.25 -2.21
C ARG A 147 9.48 -7.54 -3.34
N ASN A 148 8.77 -6.98 -4.29
CA ASN A 148 9.30 -6.29 -5.49
C ASN A 148 10.12 -7.18 -6.44
N ARG A 149 10.00 -8.51 -6.37
CA ARG A 149 10.67 -9.41 -7.31
C ARG A 149 9.89 -9.59 -8.61
N ALA A 150 8.59 -9.29 -8.60
CA ALA A 150 7.74 -9.29 -9.78
C ALA A 150 6.77 -8.12 -9.73
N GLU A 151 6.32 -7.68 -10.89
CA GLU A 151 5.31 -6.64 -11.06
C GLU A 151 4.12 -7.22 -11.82
N LEU A 152 2.89 -6.92 -11.36
CA LEU A 152 1.66 -7.15 -12.10
C LEU A 152 1.27 -5.85 -12.78
N VAL A 153 1.15 -5.88 -14.09
CA VAL A 153 0.89 -4.71 -14.90
C VAL A 153 -0.42 -4.87 -15.62
N GLU A 154 -1.28 -3.88 -15.51
CA GLU A 154 -2.48 -3.75 -16.31
C GLU A 154 -2.19 -2.87 -17.52
N TYR A 155 -2.45 -3.42 -18.72
CA TYR A 155 -2.24 -2.74 -19.99
C TYR A 155 -3.43 -2.97 -20.92
N VAL A 156 -3.95 -1.88 -21.49
CA VAL A 156 -5.02 -1.95 -22.51
C VAL A 156 -4.38 -2.05 -23.89
N ILE A 157 -4.83 -3.01 -24.67
CA ILE A 157 -4.33 -3.21 -26.03
C ILE A 157 -4.95 -2.18 -26.97
N PRO A 158 -4.16 -1.22 -27.52
CA PRO A 158 -4.67 -0.27 -28.49
C PRO A 158 -5.06 -0.97 -29.81
N ALA A 159 -5.93 -0.32 -30.60
CA ALA A 159 -6.40 -0.89 -31.87
C ALA A 159 -5.28 -1.07 -32.91
N ASP A 160 -4.25 -0.25 -32.85
CA ASP A 160 -3.07 -0.29 -33.73
C ASP A 160 -1.92 -1.14 -33.16
N SER A 161 -2.16 -1.85 -32.06
CA SER A 161 -1.13 -2.68 -31.42
C SER A 161 -0.81 -3.91 -32.25
N ALA A 162 0.49 -4.24 -32.33
CA ALA A 162 0.97 -5.50 -32.91
C ALA A 162 0.48 -6.75 -32.17
N LEU A 163 -0.10 -6.59 -30.96
CA LEU A 163 -0.69 -7.68 -30.19
C LEU A 163 -2.06 -8.11 -30.71
N CYS A 164 -2.76 -7.25 -31.46
CA CYS A 164 -4.08 -7.58 -31.99
C CYS A 164 -4.00 -8.77 -32.96
N GLY A 165 -4.82 -9.79 -32.71
CA GLY A 165 -4.85 -11.03 -33.50
C GLY A 165 -3.74 -12.03 -33.18
N MET A 166 -2.83 -11.70 -32.24
CA MET A 166 -1.77 -12.62 -31.82
C MET A 166 -2.28 -13.61 -30.78
N THR A 167 -1.84 -14.87 -30.88
CA THR A 167 -2.08 -15.85 -29.81
C THR A 167 -1.07 -15.70 -28.68
N LEU A 168 -1.49 -15.97 -27.45
CA LEU A 168 -0.60 -15.86 -26.27
C LEU A 168 0.62 -16.79 -26.36
N GLY A 169 0.49 -17.95 -26.94
CA GLY A 169 1.60 -18.89 -27.15
C GLY A 169 2.72 -18.31 -28.01
N ARG A 170 2.43 -17.32 -28.85
CA ARG A 170 3.42 -16.60 -29.68
C ARG A 170 3.92 -15.31 -29.04
N LEU A 171 3.26 -14.81 -28.01
CA LEU A 171 3.58 -13.51 -27.40
C LEU A 171 4.99 -13.50 -26.78
N ALA A 172 5.26 -14.39 -25.84
CA ALA A 172 6.55 -14.43 -25.15
C ALA A 172 7.73 -14.70 -26.09
N PRO A 173 7.66 -15.67 -27.03
CA PRO A 173 8.72 -15.88 -28.02
C PRO A 173 8.95 -14.67 -28.91
N SER A 174 7.88 -13.99 -29.38
CA SER A 174 8.00 -12.82 -30.28
C SER A 174 8.65 -11.63 -29.59
N LEU A 175 8.41 -11.45 -28.30
CA LEU A 175 8.95 -10.36 -27.51
C LEU A 175 10.28 -10.70 -26.84
N SER A 176 10.69 -11.99 -26.82
CA SER A 176 11.91 -12.45 -26.13
C SER A 176 11.99 -11.90 -24.71
N VAL A 177 10.91 -12.01 -23.95
CA VAL A 177 10.77 -11.62 -22.55
C VAL A 177 10.07 -12.73 -21.78
N HIS A 178 10.43 -12.90 -20.50
CA HIS A 178 9.73 -13.82 -19.61
C HIS A 178 8.49 -13.13 -19.05
N LEU A 179 7.35 -13.40 -19.62
CA LEU A 179 6.09 -12.82 -19.17
C LEU A 179 5.01 -13.90 -19.08
N LEU A 180 4.08 -13.68 -18.15
CA LEU A 180 2.87 -14.47 -18.01
C LEU A 180 1.67 -13.54 -18.06
N VAL A 181 0.73 -13.77 -18.98
CA VAL A 181 -0.58 -13.11 -18.94
C VAL A 181 -1.46 -13.89 -17.98
N CYS A 182 -1.73 -13.31 -16.83
CA CYS A 182 -2.48 -13.95 -15.74
C CYS A 182 -3.98 -13.94 -15.99
N ALA A 183 -4.49 -12.83 -16.55
CA ALA A 183 -5.90 -12.64 -16.86
C ALA A 183 -6.05 -11.66 -18.04
N VAL A 184 -7.19 -11.77 -18.70
CA VAL A 184 -7.63 -10.82 -19.74
C VAL A 184 -9.05 -10.39 -19.39
N GLN A 185 -9.27 -9.11 -19.25
CA GLN A 185 -10.61 -8.54 -19.15
C GLN A 185 -11.03 -8.02 -20.52
N ARG A 186 -12.14 -8.55 -21.04
CA ARG A 186 -12.77 -8.16 -22.32
C ARG A 186 -14.19 -7.68 -22.04
N GLY A 187 -14.39 -6.38 -22.08
CA GLY A 187 -15.63 -5.76 -21.59
C GLY A 187 -15.83 -6.05 -20.11
N GLU A 188 -16.94 -6.67 -19.73
CA GLU A 188 -17.24 -7.03 -18.34
C GLU A 188 -16.75 -8.44 -17.95
N GLN A 189 -16.23 -9.21 -18.88
CA GLN A 189 -15.79 -10.59 -18.63
C GLN A 189 -14.30 -10.65 -18.28
N VAL A 190 -13.97 -11.38 -17.21
CA VAL A 190 -12.59 -11.71 -16.84
C VAL A 190 -12.33 -13.16 -17.23
N LEU A 191 -11.30 -13.37 -18.04
CA LEU A 191 -10.94 -14.64 -18.64
C LEU A 191 -9.54 -15.04 -18.16
N ILE A 192 -9.37 -16.32 -17.84
CA ILE A 192 -8.04 -16.90 -17.60
C ILE A 192 -7.59 -17.50 -18.92
N PRO A 193 -6.62 -16.88 -19.62
CA PRO A 193 -6.29 -17.28 -20.97
C PRO A 193 -5.36 -18.50 -21.00
N ASN A 194 -5.46 -19.29 -22.07
CA ASN A 194 -4.48 -20.31 -22.44
C ASN A 194 -3.59 -19.86 -23.62
N GLY A 195 -2.69 -20.73 -24.08
CA GLY A 195 -1.76 -20.41 -25.16
C GLY A 195 -2.43 -20.08 -26.51
N ASP A 196 -3.62 -20.62 -26.77
CA ASP A 196 -4.38 -20.42 -28.01
C ASP A 196 -5.29 -19.19 -27.98
N PHE A 197 -5.35 -18.50 -26.82
CA PHE A 197 -6.17 -17.31 -26.65
C PHE A 197 -5.69 -16.19 -27.58
N ILE A 198 -6.61 -15.63 -28.36
CA ILE A 198 -6.34 -14.54 -29.31
C ILE A 198 -6.65 -13.20 -28.67
N LEU A 199 -5.65 -12.35 -28.58
CA LEU A 199 -5.73 -10.97 -28.08
C LEU A 199 -6.49 -10.07 -29.08
N GLN A 200 -7.29 -9.14 -28.56
CA GLN A 200 -8.07 -8.19 -29.34
C GLN A 200 -7.82 -6.75 -28.85
N ALA A 201 -8.12 -5.79 -29.72
CA ALA A 201 -8.13 -4.38 -29.33
C ALA A 201 -9.15 -4.15 -28.18
N GLY A 202 -8.77 -3.34 -27.20
CA GLY A 202 -9.57 -3.05 -26.02
C GLY A 202 -9.49 -4.11 -24.91
N ASP A 203 -8.76 -5.22 -25.10
CA ASP A 203 -8.49 -6.15 -24.00
C ASP A 203 -7.62 -5.48 -22.94
N HIS A 204 -8.00 -5.61 -21.67
CA HIS A 204 -7.17 -5.29 -20.54
C HIS A 204 -6.40 -6.55 -20.15
N ILE A 205 -5.12 -6.59 -20.44
CA ILE A 205 -4.26 -7.73 -20.07
C ILE A 205 -3.55 -7.45 -18.75
N HIS A 206 -3.57 -8.45 -17.88
CA HIS A 206 -2.83 -8.45 -16.62
C HIS A 206 -1.60 -9.32 -16.76
N VAL A 207 -0.44 -8.66 -16.85
CA VAL A 207 0.84 -9.31 -17.18
C VAL A 207 1.75 -9.29 -15.97
N THR A 208 2.35 -10.43 -15.64
CA THR A 208 3.42 -10.50 -14.64
C THR A 208 4.76 -10.78 -15.30
N THR A 209 5.79 -10.04 -14.88
CA THR A 209 7.15 -10.14 -15.39
C THR A 209 8.14 -9.59 -14.35
N PRO A 210 9.44 -9.99 -14.40
CA PRO A 210 10.46 -9.31 -13.63
C PRO A 210 10.55 -7.81 -13.98
N PRO A 211 10.81 -6.91 -13.00
CA PRO A 211 10.86 -5.47 -13.24
C PRO A 211 11.81 -5.03 -14.37
N ALA A 212 12.92 -5.73 -14.53
CA ALA A 212 13.91 -5.45 -15.59
C ALA A 212 13.37 -5.73 -16.99
N GLU A 213 12.48 -6.71 -17.15
CA GLU A 213 11.91 -7.11 -18.44
C GLU A 213 10.67 -6.31 -18.82
N LEU A 214 10.02 -5.67 -17.85
CA LEU A 214 8.86 -4.84 -18.10
C LEU A 214 9.17 -3.66 -19.03
N ALA A 215 10.32 -3.02 -18.86
CA ALA A 215 10.77 -1.95 -19.73
C ALA A 215 11.03 -2.44 -21.17
N VAL A 216 11.55 -3.67 -21.32
CA VAL A 216 11.77 -4.31 -22.62
C VAL A 216 10.43 -4.63 -23.28
N PHE A 217 9.46 -5.16 -22.52
CA PHE A 217 8.11 -5.42 -22.98
C PHE A 217 7.46 -4.18 -23.58
N PHE A 218 7.37 -3.07 -22.84
CA PHE A 218 6.78 -1.83 -23.35
C PHE A 218 7.55 -1.22 -24.50
N LYS A 219 8.89 -1.31 -24.53
CA LYS A 219 9.71 -0.84 -25.63
C LYS A 219 9.39 -1.58 -26.92
N LYS A 220 9.21 -2.91 -26.86
CA LYS A 220 8.90 -3.74 -28.04
C LYS A 220 7.47 -3.53 -28.55
N LEU A 221 6.55 -3.14 -27.65
CA LEU A 221 5.19 -2.75 -28.05
C LEU A 221 5.12 -1.35 -28.68
N GLY A 222 6.23 -0.62 -28.76
CA GLY A 222 6.23 0.75 -29.26
C GLY A 222 5.59 1.78 -28.32
N VAL A 223 5.21 1.36 -27.10
CA VAL A 223 4.46 2.18 -26.15
C VAL A 223 5.39 3.06 -25.29
N TYR A 224 6.69 2.83 -25.38
CA TYR A 224 7.73 3.53 -24.60
C TYR A 224 8.06 4.95 -25.11
N GLN A 225 7.25 5.50 -26.02
CA GLN A 225 7.55 6.79 -26.67
C GLN A 225 7.46 8.00 -25.74
N ASN A 226 6.75 7.90 -24.61
CA ASN A 226 6.50 9.01 -23.70
C ASN A 226 7.24 8.91 -22.36
N ARG A 227 8.48 8.39 -22.35
CA ARG A 227 9.29 8.37 -21.14
C ARG A 227 9.42 9.78 -20.56
N VAL A 228 9.07 9.94 -19.28
CA VAL A 228 9.29 11.20 -18.56
C VAL A 228 10.79 11.48 -18.53
N LYS A 229 11.20 12.60 -19.12
CA LYS A 229 12.62 13.03 -19.20
C LYS A 229 13.00 14.00 -18.10
N ALA A 230 12.03 14.70 -17.55
CA ALA A 230 12.23 15.67 -16.48
C ALA A 230 10.98 15.72 -15.61
N ALA A 231 11.16 15.93 -14.32
CA ALA A 231 10.09 16.17 -13.37
C ALA A 231 10.43 17.42 -12.56
N MET A 232 9.44 18.25 -12.29
CA MET A 232 9.57 19.38 -11.38
C MET A 232 8.86 19.03 -10.07
N ILE A 233 9.59 19.09 -8.96
CA ILE A 233 9.04 18.85 -7.63
C ILE A 233 8.83 20.20 -6.94
N VAL A 234 7.59 20.48 -6.55
CA VAL A 234 7.23 21.68 -5.78
C VAL A 234 7.00 21.28 -4.34
N GLY A 235 7.90 21.70 -3.47
CA GLY A 235 7.92 21.38 -2.04
C GLY A 235 9.01 20.37 -1.67
N GLY A 236 9.77 20.66 -0.62
CA GLY A 236 10.88 19.83 -0.11
C GLY A 236 10.49 18.99 1.11
N GLY A 237 9.25 18.46 1.14
CA GLY A 237 8.79 17.61 2.23
C GLY A 237 9.31 16.17 2.13
N ARG A 238 8.86 15.30 3.06
CA ARG A 238 9.32 13.90 3.13
C ARG A 238 9.03 13.09 1.86
N ILE A 239 7.90 13.33 1.19
CA ILE A 239 7.61 12.64 -0.08
C ILE A 239 8.64 13.01 -1.16
N ALA A 240 9.08 14.27 -1.18
CA ALA A 240 10.09 14.73 -2.14
C ALA A 240 11.50 14.21 -1.83
N PHE A 241 11.77 13.86 -0.57
CA PHE A 241 13.04 13.28 -0.11
C PHE A 241 13.20 11.83 -0.61
N TYR A 242 12.14 11.03 -0.56
CA TYR A 242 12.13 9.65 -1.06
C TYR A 242 12.03 9.59 -2.57
#